data_c6b91d9208af793373d12bdb4a293e33
#
_entry.id   c6b91d9208af793373d12bdb4a293e33
#
_cell.length_a   1.000
_cell.length_b   1.000
_cell.length_c   1.000
_cell.angle_alpha   90.00
_cell.angle_beta   90.00
_cell.angle_gamma   90.00
#
_symmetry.space_group_name_H-M   'P 1'
#
loop_
_entity.id
_entity.type
_entity.pdbx_description
1 polymer ?
#
loop_
_entity_poly.entity_id
_entity_poly.type
_entity_poly.pdbx_seq_one_letter_code
_entity_poly.pdbx_strand_id
1 'polypeptide(L)'
;MRKNTEVKLEFSWGATEVKARLVDAIVELTETGTSLAANNLRIVDTVVTSTTRFIANKQAWEDGFKREKVENISILLNAAIEARTKVGLKLNVRKDNIDSILKILPSEKSPTISSLADPDFVAMEVIIEDKIERTIVPALKRAGASGVITYPLNKVIH
;
A
#
# COMPACT_ATOMS: atom_id res chain seq x y z
N MET A 1 3.56 -43.29 8.74
CA MET A 1 3.76 -43.27 10.22
C MET A 1 4.13 -41.88 10.64
N ARG A 2 3.26 -41.11 11.30
CA ARG A 2 3.63 -39.84 11.96
C ARG A 2 4.50 -40.24 13.18
N LYS A 3 5.78 -39.90 13.16
CA LYS A 3 6.60 -39.96 14.37
C LYS A 3 5.98 -38.99 15.37
N ASN A 4 5.59 -39.50 16.53
CA ASN A 4 5.16 -38.65 17.65
C ASN A 4 6.42 -37.92 18.14
N THR A 5 6.61 -36.70 17.65
CA THR A 5 7.73 -35.84 18.03
C THR A 5 7.27 -35.02 19.23
N GLU A 6 7.87 -35.24 20.37
CA GLU A 6 7.64 -34.46 21.57
C GLU A 6 8.22 -33.07 21.33
N VAL A 7 7.37 -32.04 21.33
CA VAL A 7 7.77 -30.64 21.12
C VAL A 7 7.71 -29.91 22.45
N LYS A 8 8.86 -29.38 22.90
CA LYS A 8 8.94 -28.51 24.07
C LYS A 8 8.63 -27.08 23.65
N LEU A 9 7.55 -26.52 24.20
CA LEU A 9 7.16 -25.14 23.95
C LEU A 9 7.59 -24.26 25.13
N GLU A 10 8.30 -23.16 24.82
CA GLU A 10 8.70 -22.16 25.81
C GLU A 10 8.16 -20.77 25.40
N PHE A 11 7.70 -20.01 26.38
CA PHE A 11 7.22 -18.65 26.17
C PHE A 11 8.37 -17.62 26.20
N SER A 12 8.31 -16.62 25.31
CA SER A 12 9.28 -15.52 25.26
C SER A 12 8.58 -14.17 25.42
N TRP A 13 9.13 -13.31 26.28
CA TRP A 13 8.63 -11.95 26.53
C TRP A 13 9.05 -10.90 25.48
N GLY A 14 9.60 -11.32 24.36
CA GLY A 14 10.06 -10.45 23.26
C GLY A 14 11.49 -10.74 22.88
N ALA A 15 11.98 -10.07 21.83
CA ALA A 15 13.28 -10.31 21.21
C ALA A 15 13.50 -11.81 20.87
N THR A 16 12.45 -12.48 20.43
CA THR A 16 12.43 -13.91 20.19
C THR A 16 13.36 -14.31 19.05
N GLU A 17 13.50 -13.44 18.04
CA GLU A 17 14.39 -13.61 16.90
C GLU A 17 15.87 -13.75 17.32
N VAL A 18 16.28 -13.10 18.41
CA VAL A 18 17.65 -13.25 18.95
C VAL A 18 17.86 -14.61 19.58
N LYS A 19 16.80 -15.19 20.16
CA LYS A 19 16.81 -16.52 20.79
C LYS A 19 16.74 -17.66 19.78
N ALA A 20 16.42 -17.39 18.53
CA ALA A 20 16.27 -18.41 17.48
C ALA A 20 17.53 -19.29 17.27
N ARG A 21 18.70 -18.80 17.70
CA ARG A 21 19.95 -19.60 17.66
C ARG A 21 20.02 -20.69 18.73
N LEU A 22 19.11 -20.65 19.71
CA LEU A 22 19.09 -21.58 20.86
C LEU A 22 17.97 -22.63 20.73
N VAL A 23 17.13 -22.53 19.72
CA VAL A 23 15.95 -23.38 19.51
C VAL A 23 15.81 -23.74 18.04
N ASP A 24 15.06 -24.79 17.73
CA ASP A 24 14.86 -25.25 16.34
C ASP A 24 13.94 -24.37 15.52
N ALA A 25 12.95 -23.74 16.16
CA ALA A 25 12.00 -22.81 15.53
C ALA A 25 11.44 -21.82 16.55
N ILE A 26 10.97 -20.67 16.06
CA ILE A 26 10.27 -19.66 16.86
C ILE A 26 8.91 -19.34 16.23
N VAL A 27 7.97 -18.87 17.06
CA VAL A 27 6.73 -18.23 16.61
C VAL A 27 6.84 -16.77 16.99
N GLU A 28 6.80 -15.90 15.99
CA GLU A 28 7.00 -14.46 16.17
C GLU A 28 6.04 -13.65 15.30
N LEU A 29 5.71 -12.44 15.76
CA LEU A 29 4.96 -11.46 14.99
C LEU A 29 5.90 -10.75 14.01
N THR A 30 5.51 -10.67 12.74
CA THR A 30 6.27 -9.94 11.74
C THR A 30 5.34 -9.09 10.87
N GLU A 31 5.76 -7.87 10.58
CA GLU A 31 5.10 -6.98 9.62
C GLU A 31 5.88 -6.92 8.30
N THR A 32 7.12 -6.45 8.35
CA THR A 32 7.98 -6.25 7.17
C THR A 32 8.99 -7.37 6.97
N GLY A 33 9.20 -8.21 7.98
CA GLY A 33 10.23 -9.25 7.97
C GLY A 33 11.66 -8.73 8.11
N THR A 34 11.89 -7.43 8.29
CA THR A 34 13.24 -6.83 8.36
C THR A 34 14.05 -7.39 9.52
N SER A 35 13.44 -7.53 10.71
CA SER A 35 14.08 -8.11 11.88
C SER A 35 14.47 -9.60 11.66
N LEU A 36 13.61 -10.36 10.98
CA LEU A 36 13.89 -11.75 10.63
C LEU A 36 15.08 -11.85 9.67
N ALA A 37 15.10 -11.03 8.62
CA ALA A 37 16.19 -10.99 7.65
C ALA A 37 17.52 -10.60 8.31
N ALA A 38 17.52 -9.61 9.21
CA ALA A 38 18.70 -9.18 9.96
C ALA A 38 19.29 -10.29 10.86
N ASN A 39 18.45 -11.24 11.30
CA ASN A 39 18.86 -12.39 12.09
C ASN A 39 19.04 -13.70 11.27
N ASN A 40 19.05 -13.61 9.93
CA ASN A 40 19.16 -14.75 9.00
C ASN A 40 18.04 -15.79 9.20
N LEU A 41 16.84 -15.34 9.55
CA LEU A 41 15.66 -16.17 9.71
C LEU A 41 14.78 -16.13 8.46
N ARG A 42 14.09 -17.22 8.18
CA ARG A 42 13.09 -17.31 7.12
C ARG A 42 11.73 -17.71 7.69
N ILE A 43 10.67 -17.20 7.12
CA ILE A 43 9.32 -17.66 7.42
C ILE A 43 9.14 -19.06 6.82
N VAL A 44 8.79 -20.02 7.67
CA VAL A 44 8.50 -21.41 7.29
C VAL A 44 7.01 -21.57 7.01
N ASP A 45 6.17 -20.98 7.89
CA ASP A 45 4.72 -21.04 7.79
C ASP A 45 4.09 -19.83 8.50
N THR A 46 2.84 -19.51 8.15
CA THR A 46 2.04 -18.45 8.78
C THR A 46 0.99 -19.07 9.67
N VAL A 47 1.15 -18.96 10.98
CA VAL A 47 0.24 -19.53 11.99
C VAL A 47 -1.06 -18.76 12.05
N VAL A 48 -1.01 -17.41 12.02
CA VAL A 48 -2.18 -16.53 12.07
C VAL A 48 -1.86 -15.19 11.40
N THR A 49 -2.86 -14.63 10.71
CA THR A 49 -2.78 -13.26 10.21
C THR A 49 -3.66 -12.35 11.06
N SER A 50 -3.06 -11.28 11.60
CA SER A 50 -3.74 -10.28 12.42
C SER A 50 -3.73 -8.92 11.73
N THR A 51 -4.81 -8.18 11.85
CA THR A 51 -4.93 -6.82 11.30
C THR A 51 -5.47 -5.87 12.36
N THR A 52 -5.00 -4.63 12.35
CA THR A 52 -5.58 -3.56 13.18
C THR A 52 -7.04 -3.34 12.79
N ARG A 53 -7.93 -3.23 13.79
CA ARG A 53 -9.35 -2.98 13.60
C ARG A 53 -9.76 -1.73 14.37
N PHE A 54 -10.57 -0.88 13.73
CA PHE A 54 -11.26 0.19 14.41
C PHE A 54 -12.57 -0.38 14.98
N ILE A 55 -12.75 -0.32 16.29
CA ILE A 55 -13.89 -0.91 17.00
C ILE A 55 -14.65 0.17 17.75
N ALA A 56 -15.96 -0.01 17.88
CA ALA A 56 -16.83 0.85 18.65
C ALA A 56 -17.65 0.05 19.68
N ASN A 57 -18.02 0.69 20.77
CA ASN A 57 -18.95 0.16 21.74
C ASN A 57 -20.36 0.07 21.13
N LYS A 58 -21.11 -1.01 21.42
CA LYS A 58 -22.46 -1.23 20.88
C LYS A 58 -23.42 -0.08 21.18
N GLN A 59 -23.43 0.43 22.42
CA GLN A 59 -24.27 1.56 22.81
C GLN A 59 -23.91 2.84 22.04
N ALA A 60 -22.61 3.10 21.82
CA ALA A 60 -22.17 4.23 20.99
C ALA A 60 -22.60 4.08 19.53
N TRP A 61 -22.71 2.85 19.03
CA TRP A 61 -23.17 2.57 17.67
C TRP A 61 -24.69 2.80 17.47
N GLU A 62 -25.48 2.63 18.55
CA GLU A 62 -26.92 2.91 18.56
C GLU A 62 -27.23 4.41 18.61
N ASP A 63 -26.34 5.24 19.13
CA ASP A 63 -26.42 6.69 19.17
C ASP A 63 -26.07 7.26 17.78
N GLY A 64 -27.04 7.90 17.12
CA GLY A 64 -26.89 8.39 15.75
C GLY A 64 -25.75 9.39 15.57
N PHE A 65 -25.54 10.31 16.53
CA PHE A 65 -24.44 11.27 16.47
C PHE A 65 -23.07 10.61 16.61
N LYS A 66 -22.93 9.71 17.58
CA LYS A 66 -21.65 8.99 17.80
C LYS A 66 -21.33 8.07 16.64
N ARG A 67 -22.32 7.36 16.09
CA ARG A 67 -22.15 6.52 14.91
C ARG A 67 -21.64 7.31 13.72
N GLU A 68 -22.27 8.45 13.41
CA GLU A 68 -21.81 9.33 12.33
C GLU A 68 -20.34 9.74 12.51
N LYS A 69 -19.93 10.09 13.74
CA LYS A 69 -18.52 10.45 14.01
C LYS A 69 -17.57 9.28 13.81
N VAL A 70 -17.96 8.08 14.24
CA VAL A 70 -17.16 6.86 14.03
C VAL A 70 -17.03 6.54 12.53
N GLU A 71 -18.12 6.63 11.78
CA GLU A 71 -18.11 6.43 10.32
C GLU A 71 -17.20 7.44 9.61
N ASN A 72 -17.30 8.72 9.94
CA ASN A 72 -16.45 9.78 9.38
C ASN A 72 -14.96 9.55 9.69
N ILE A 73 -14.63 9.16 10.91
CA ILE A 73 -13.25 8.82 11.29
C ILE A 73 -12.78 7.60 10.50
N SER A 74 -13.62 6.57 10.38
CA SER A 74 -13.31 5.35 9.63
C SER A 74 -12.97 5.64 8.16
N ILE A 75 -13.75 6.49 7.50
CA ILE A 75 -13.49 6.93 6.13
C ILE A 75 -12.10 7.58 6.02
N LEU A 76 -11.79 8.50 6.93
CA LEU A 76 -10.51 9.22 6.91
C LEU A 76 -9.31 8.31 7.21
N LEU A 77 -9.46 7.36 8.14
CA LEU A 77 -8.40 6.39 8.45
C LEU A 77 -8.15 5.44 7.28
N ASN A 78 -9.20 4.90 6.68
CA ASN A 78 -9.08 4.04 5.50
C ASN A 78 -8.44 4.78 4.33
N ALA A 79 -8.86 6.03 4.09
CA ALA A 79 -8.29 6.88 3.04
C ALA A 79 -6.78 7.13 3.24
N ALA A 80 -6.34 7.32 4.48
CA ALA A 80 -4.93 7.50 4.81
C ALA A 80 -4.12 6.20 4.65
N ILE A 81 -4.70 5.05 4.99
CA ILE A 81 -4.06 3.74 4.78
C ILE A 81 -3.91 3.47 3.28
N GLU A 82 -4.96 3.73 2.50
CA GLU A 82 -4.95 3.54 1.05
C GLU A 82 -3.91 4.44 0.35
N ALA A 83 -3.79 5.69 0.79
CA ALA A 83 -2.82 6.63 0.24
C ALA A 83 -1.36 6.18 0.41
N ARG A 84 -1.05 5.32 1.39
CA ARG A 84 0.33 4.84 1.65
C ARG A 84 0.91 3.99 0.53
N THR A 85 0.09 3.39 -0.28
CA THR A 85 0.50 2.53 -1.40
C THR A 85 0.33 3.21 -2.76
N LYS A 86 -0.05 4.49 -2.77
CA LYS A 86 -0.38 5.24 -3.98
C LYS A 86 0.39 6.55 -4.07
N VAL A 87 0.64 6.97 -5.29
CA VAL A 87 1.23 8.27 -5.62
C VAL A 87 0.39 8.99 -6.66
N GLY A 88 0.37 10.30 -6.58
CA GLY A 88 -0.14 11.13 -7.66
C GLY A 88 0.92 11.27 -8.76
N LEU A 89 0.52 11.13 -10.00
CA LEU A 89 1.37 11.28 -11.19
C LEU A 89 0.79 12.38 -12.06
N LYS A 90 1.60 13.41 -12.31
CA LYS A 90 1.33 14.48 -13.29
C LYS A 90 2.32 14.41 -14.43
N LEU A 91 1.86 14.71 -15.62
CA LEU A 91 2.71 14.80 -16.82
C LEU A 91 2.10 15.71 -17.85
N ASN A 92 2.95 16.24 -18.72
CA ASN A 92 2.52 16.96 -19.92
C ASN A 92 2.77 16.08 -21.13
N VAL A 93 1.84 16.10 -22.09
CA VAL A 93 1.93 15.31 -23.31
C VAL A 93 1.38 16.08 -24.50
N ARG A 94 1.99 15.89 -25.67
CA ARG A 94 1.39 16.39 -26.93
C ARG A 94 0.06 15.67 -27.18
N LYS A 95 -0.91 16.40 -27.72
CA LYS A 95 -2.24 15.85 -28.03
C LYS A 95 -2.17 14.58 -28.90
N ASP A 96 -1.24 14.54 -29.85
CA ASP A 96 -1.04 13.40 -30.76
C ASP A 96 -0.57 12.12 -30.05
N ASN A 97 0.00 12.26 -28.84
CA ASN A 97 0.55 11.13 -28.07
C ASN A 97 -0.38 10.65 -26.95
N ILE A 98 -1.55 11.27 -26.76
CA ILE A 98 -2.50 10.94 -25.67
C ILE A 98 -2.83 9.44 -25.67
N ASP A 99 -3.20 8.89 -26.83
CA ASP A 99 -3.57 7.46 -26.96
C ASP A 99 -2.43 6.52 -26.58
N SER A 100 -1.20 6.90 -26.90
CA SER A 100 -0.01 6.13 -26.53
C SER A 100 0.24 6.14 -25.02
N ILE A 101 0.02 7.28 -24.38
CA ILE A 101 0.12 7.44 -22.92
C ILE A 101 -1.00 6.66 -22.21
N LEU A 102 -2.24 6.74 -22.70
CA LEU A 102 -3.39 6.03 -22.13
C LEU A 102 -3.21 4.51 -22.14
N LYS A 103 -2.52 3.94 -23.13
CA LYS A 103 -2.20 2.50 -23.19
C LYS A 103 -1.18 2.05 -22.14
N ILE A 104 -0.37 2.97 -21.63
CA ILE A 104 0.66 2.70 -20.63
C ILE A 104 0.09 2.87 -19.21
N LEU A 105 -0.83 3.82 -19.03
CA LEU A 105 -1.46 4.10 -17.73
C LEU A 105 -2.35 2.93 -17.28
N PRO A 106 -2.42 2.64 -15.98
CA PRO A 106 -3.34 1.63 -15.46
C PRO A 106 -4.79 1.98 -15.80
N SER A 107 -5.54 0.98 -16.27
CA SER A 107 -6.93 1.15 -16.75
C SER A 107 -7.99 1.38 -15.67
N GLU A 108 -7.59 1.39 -14.39
CA GLU A 108 -8.56 1.48 -13.28
C GLU A 108 -9.38 2.78 -13.25
N LYS A 109 -8.82 3.89 -13.73
CA LYS A 109 -9.54 5.19 -13.86
C LYS A 109 -8.97 6.00 -15.02
N SER A 110 -9.85 6.67 -15.76
CA SER A 110 -9.43 7.64 -16.76
C SER A 110 -8.66 8.79 -16.07
N PRO A 111 -7.51 9.21 -16.59
CA PRO A 111 -6.80 10.36 -16.07
C PRO A 111 -7.60 11.65 -16.25
N THR A 112 -7.40 12.60 -15.35
CA THR A 112 -7.85 13.96 -15.57
C THR A 112 -6.98 14.59 -16.65
N ILE A 113 -7.60 15.23 -17.67
CA ILE A 113 -6.91 15.93 -18.74
C ILE A 113 -7.27 17.40 -18.69
N SER A 114 -6.26 18.27 -18.66
CA SER A 114 -6.40 19.73 -18.60
C SER A 114 -5.64 20.40 -19.71
N SER A 115 -6.19 21.49 -20.26
CA SER A 115 -5.51 22.30 -21.27
C SER A 115 -4.32 23.03 -20.68
N LEU A 116 -3.27 23.19 -21.46
CA LEU A 116 -2.10 24.02 -21.15
C LEU A 116 -2.15 25.33 -21.94
N ALA A 117 -1.26 26.26 -21.58
CA ALA A 117 -1.11 27.51 -22.33
C ALA A 117 -0.65 27.25 -23.78
N ASP A 118 0.16 26.23 -23.99
CA ASP A 118 0.50 25.71 -25.30
C ASP A 118 -0.67 24.84 -25.81
N PRO A 119 -1.35 25.23 -26.91
CA PRO A 119 -2.51 24.50 -27.41
C PRO A 119 -2.21 23.09 -27.93
N ASP A 120 -0.95 22.78 -28.24
CA ASP A 120 -0.54 21.45 -28.71
C ASP A 120 -0.33 20.44 -27.59
N PHE A 121 -0.31 20.90 -26.34
CA PHE A 121 -0.09 20.08 -25.17
C PHE A 121 -1.29 20.04 -24.22
N VAL A 122 -1.35 18.95 -23.45
CA VAL A 122 -2.28 18.80 -22.32
C VAL A 122 -1.50 18.34 -21.09
N ALA A 123 -1.99 18.70 -19.90
CA ALA A 123 -1.58 18.11 -18.65
C ALA A 123 -2.49 16.92 -18.35
N MET A 124 -1.90 15.83 -17.90
CA MET A 124 -2.62 14.66 -17.42
C MET A 124 -2.29 14.41 -15.95
N GLU A 125 -3.29 14.00 -15.17
CA GLU A 125 -3.13 13.63 -13.76
C GLU A 125 -3.84 12.33 -13.48
N VAL A 126 -3.16 11.42 -12.78
CA VAL A 126 -3.69 10.11 -12.41
C VAL A 126 -3.08 9.66 -11.08
N ILE A 127 -3.81 8.81 -10.36
CA ILE A 127 -3.29 8.13 -9.18
C ILE A 127 -2.85 6.73 -9.61
N ILE A 128 -1.64 6.34 -9.22
CA ILE A 128 -1.07 5.02 -9.51
C ILE A 128 -0.57 4.35 -8.23
N GLU A 129 -0.42 3.02 -8.28
CA GLU A 129 0.27 2.28 -7.23
C GLU A 129 1.76 2.65 -7.19
N ASP A 130 2.30 2.95 -6.02
CA ASP A 130 3.72 3.31 -5.83
C ASP A 130 4.68 2.26 -6.43
N LYS A 131 4.35 0.96 -6.25
CA LYS A 131 5.19 -0.15 -6.74
C LYS A 131 5.43 -0.16 -8.24
N ILE A 132 4.52 0.43 -9.05
CA ILE A 132 4.65 0.46 -10.52
C ILE A 132 5.34 1.73 -11.03
N GLU A 133 5.55 2.74 -10.20
CA GLU A 133 6.15 4.03 -10.58
C GLU A 133 7.45 3.83 -11.35
N ARG A 134 8.37 3.01 -10.80
CA ARG A 134 9.69 2.76 -11.37
C ARG A 134 9.64 2.16 -12.78
N THR A 135 8.58 1.46 -13.12
CA THR A 135 8.39 0.84 -14.44
C THR A 135 7.65 1.77 -15.39
N ILE A 136 6.62 2.46 -14.89
CA ILE A 136 5.72 3.24 -15.72
C ILE A 136 6.34 4.58 -16.15
N VAL A 137 7.06 5.29 -15.26
CA VAL A 137 7.65 6.59 -15.55
C VAL A 137 8.64 6.55 -16.74
N PRO A 138 9.59 5.61 -16.81
CA PRO A 138 10.44 5.47 -17.98
C PRO A 138 9.67 5.15 -19.28
N ALA A 139 8.59 4.36 -19.19
CA ALA A 139 7.75 4.04 -20.35
C ALA A 139 7.00 5.28 -20.87
N LEU A 140 6.40 6.07 -19.96
CA LEU A 140 5.74 7.33 -20.29
C LEU A 140 6.71 8.33 -20.94
N LYS A 141 7.94 8.41 -20.42
CA LYS A 141 8.97 9.27 -20.99
C LYS A 141 9.32 8.90 -22.42
N ARG A 142 9.45 7.60 -22.71
CA ARG A 142 9.69 7.08 -24.07
C ARG A 142 8.51 7.33 -25.02
N ALA A 143 7.29 7.35 -24.49
CA ALA A 143 6.07 7.65 -25.26
C ALA A 143 5.84 9.16 -25.47
N GLY A 144 6.79 10.02 -25.05
CA GLY A 144 6.75 11.45 -25.31
C GLY A 144 6.19 12.29 -24.15
N ALA A 145 6.01 11.71 -22.96
CA ALA A 145 5.67 12.49 -21.77
C ALA A 145 6.82 13.40 -21.34
N SER A 146 6.48 14.60 -20.91
CA SER A 146 7.39 15.61 -20.35
C SER A 146 6.85 16.16 -19.05
N GLY A 147 7.67 16.86 -18.27
CA GLY A 147 7.23 17.46 -16.99
C GLY A 147 6.63 16.42 -16.03
N VAL A 148 7.13 15.19 -16.05
CA VAL A 148 6.62 14.11 -15.20
C VAL A 148 6.97 14.39 -13.75
N ILE A 149 5.96 14.44 -12.90
CA ILE A 149 6.07 14.71 -11.45
C ILE A 149 5.29 13.62 -10.72
N THR A 150 5.93 13.00 -9.74
CA THR A 150 5.26 12.14 -8.77
C THR A 150 5.24 12.80 -7.39
N TYR A 151 4.18 12.59 -6.63
CA TYR A 151 4.04 13.18 -5.31
C TYR A 151 3.23 12.27 -4.39
N PRO A 152 3.56 12.26 -3.07
CA PRO A 152 2.86 11.46 -2.10
C PRO A 152 1.44 11.98 -1.88
N LEU A 153 0.51 11.07 -1.59
CA LEU A 153 -0.87 11.38 -1.27
C LEU A 153 -1.11 11.29 0.23
N ASN A 154 -1.86 12.23 0.79
CA ASN A 154 -2.23 12.19 2.20
C ASN A 154 -3.43 11.30 2.46
N LYS A 155 -4.40 11.31 1.57
CA LYS A 155 -5.64 10.52 1.63
C LYS A 155 -6.16 10.24 0.22
N VAL A 156 -6.72 9.06 0.02
CA VAL A 156 -7.48 8.69 -1.20
C VAL A 156 -8.86 8.23 -0.73
N ILE A 157 -9.90 8.94 -1.16
CA ILE A 157 -11.30 8.64 -0.82
C ILE A 157 -12.02 8.28 -2.13
N HIS A 158 -12.64 7.12 -2.16
CA HIS A 158 -13.42 6.62 -3.30
C HIS A 158 -14.91 6.87 -3.11
#